data_06db12b6846bae3813786147a451631e
#
_entry.id   06db12b6846bae3813786147a451631e
#
_cell.length_a   1.000
_cell.length_b   1.000
_cell.length_c   1.000
_cell.angle_alpha   90.00
_cell.angle_beta   90.00
_cell.angle_gamma   90.00
#
_symmetry.space_group_name_H-M   'P 1'
#
loop_
_entity.id
_entity.type
_entity.pdbx_description
1 polymer ?
#
loop_
_entity_poly.entity_id
_entity_poly.type
_entity_poly.pdbx_seq_one_letter_code
_entity_poly.pdbx_strand_id
1 'polypeptide(L)'
;MKKNKVSHLNLEEGPIKTKTIGKILKIIIDRPKANAIDLKTSRIMGEIFKSFRDDKKLRVAILTAAGEKFFCPGWDLKAASEGDAVDGDYGVGGFGGLQELPNMNKPVIAAVNGICCGGGLEIALSCDIILAAETATFALPEINSGTVADAASIKLPKRIPYHIAMEMLMTGRWINAEEAAKWGLINHIINQKNLMQFALKMARNIAAGPPLVMSAIKEVVREAEATKFQDTLNKITKRQLSTVDNLYGSEDILEGQRAFVEKRKPNWKGK
;
A
#
# COMPACT_ATOMS: atom_id res chain seq x y z
N MET A 1 23.47 26.00 3.21
CA MET A 1 22.59 25.50 4.29
C MET A 1 21.96 24.18 3.87
N LYS A 2 22.44 23.05 4.40
CA LYS A 2 21.85 21.71 4.15
C LYS A 2 20.59 21.60 5.01
N LYS A 3 19.42 21.81 4.44
CA LYS A 3 18.15 21.51 5.10
C LYS A 3 18.08 19.99 5.34
N ASN A 4 18.05 19.58 6.59
CA ASN A 4 17.84 18.20 7.02
C ASN A 4 16.50 17.68 6.45
N LYS A 5 16.54 16.93 5.34
CA LYS A 5 15.36 16.28 4.72
C LYS A 5 14.71 15.19 5.59
N VAL A 6 15.28 14.84 6.73
CA VAL A 6 14.80 13.77 7.61
C VAL A 6 13.62 14.20 8.48
N SER A 7 13.40 15.51 8.66
CA SER A 7 12.33 16.04 9.53
C SER A 7 10.91 15.95 8.93
N HIS A 8 10.77 15.72 7.61
CA HIS A 8 9.46 15.74 6.93
C HIS A 8 8.68 14.40 7.03
N LEU A 9 9.30 13.32 7.50
CA LEU A 9 8.68 11.99 7.60
C LEU A 9 8.47 11.51 9.04
N ASN A 10 8.54 12.40 10.02
CA ASN A 10 8.13 12.15 11.41
C ASN A 10 7.12 13.23 11.79
N LEU A 11 5.86 12.98 11.45
CA LEU A 11 4.74 13.86 11.76
C LEU A 11 4.04 13.34 13.01
N GLU A 12 3.96 14.14 14.05
CA GLU A 12 3.30 13.78 15.31
C GLU A 12 1.89 14.41 15.43
N GLU A 13 1.59 15.40 14.59
CA GLU A 13 0.32 16.12 14.58
C GLU A 13 -0.40 16.02 13.23
N GLY A 14 -1.70 16.33 13.23
CA GLY A 14 -2.54 16.33 12.05
C GLY A 14 -3.25 14.99 11.80
N PRO A 15 -3.99 14.90 10.66
CA PRO A 15 -4.82 13.74 10.35
C PRO A 15 -4.01 12.50 9.93
N ILE A 16 -2.73 12.66 9.62
CA ILE A 16 -1.80 11.58 9.28
C ILE A 16 -0.56 11.75 10.13
N LYS A 17 -0.24 10.73 10.91
CA LYS A 17 0.99 10.66 11.69
C LYS A 17 1.99 9.71 11.02
N THR A 18 3.27 10.03 11.15
CA THR A 18 4.32 9.17 10.58
C THR A 18 5.46 8.99 11.56
N LYS A 19 6.07 7.79 11.51
CA LYS A 19 7.26 7.47 12.31
C LYS A 19 8.23 6.62 11.51
N THR A 20 9.48 7.06 11.44
CA THR A 20 10.56 6.28 10.85
C THR A 20 11.15 5.31 11.87
N ILE A 21 11.24 4.02 11.52
CA ILE A 21 11.79 2.93 12.34
C ILE A 21 12.87 2.22 11.51
N GLY A 22 14.11 2.65 11.62
CA GLY A 22 15.20 2.17 10.74
C GLY A 22 14.90 2.47 9.26
N LYS A 23 14.71 1.43 8.45
CA LYS A 23 14.39 1.55 7.01
C LYS A 23 12.88 1.47 6.72
N ILE A 24 12.05 1.56 7.74
CA ILE A 24 10.59 1.41 7.66
C ILE A 24 9.92 2.74 7.96
N LEU A 25 8.97 3.15 7.13
CA LEU A 25 8.06 4.25 7.43
C LEU A 25 6.73 3.69 7.93
N LYS A 26 6.35 4.01 9.16
CA LYS A 26 5.00 3.76 9.69
C LYS A 26 4.15 5.00 9.43
N ILE A 27 3.01 4.81 8.74
CA ILE A 27 2.02 5.83 8.41
C ILE A 27 0.73 5.46 9.16
N ILE A 28 0.16 6.40 9.89
CA ILE A 28 -1.02 6.20 10.73
C ILE A 28 -2.07 7.22 10.31
N ILE A 29 -3.22 6.75 9.85
CA ILE A 29 -4.40 7.59 9.68
C ILE A 29 -4.95 7.86 11.08
N ASP A 30 -4.97 9.13 11.50
CA ASP A 30 -5.45 9.55 12.82
C ASP A 30 -6.40 10.74 12.67
N ARG A 31 -7.55 10.46 12.07
CA ARG A 31 -8.59 11.45 11.79
C ARG A 31 -9.90 11.06 12.49
N PRO A 32 -10.16 11.63 13.68
CA PRO A 32 -11.40 11.37 14.41
C PRO A 32 -12.63 11.82 13.57
N LYS A 33 -13.80 11.13 13.61
CA LYS A 33 -14.11 10.01 14.53
C LYS A 33 -13.80 8.62 13.95
N ALA A 34 -13.68 8.48 12.62
CA ALA A 34 -13.69 7.16 11.96
C ALA A 34 -12.52 6.96 10.97
N ASN A 35 -11.56 7.87 10.92
CA ASN A 35 -10.47 7.83 9.93
C ASN A 35 -10.96 7.95 8.47
N ALA A 36 -12.12 8.61 8.26
CA ALA A 36 -12.59 8.95 6.92
C ALA A 36 -11.64 9.96 6.25
N ILE A 37 -11.53 9.93 4.93
CA ILE A 37 -10.56 10.71 4.17
C ILE A 37 -11.26 11.75 3.31
N ASP A 38 -10.86 13.02 3.45
CA ASP A 38 -11.24 14.14 2.62
C ASP A 38 -10.14 14.48 1.58
N LEU A 39 -10.39 15.44 0.70
CA LEU A 39 -9.43 15.90 -0.31
C LEU A 39 -8.10 16.34 0.32
N LYS A 40 -8.15 17.11 1.41
CA LYS A 40 -6.96 17.61 2.10
C LYS A 40 -6.12 16.46 2.67
N THR A 41 -6.76 15.49 3.30
CA THR A 41 -6.08 14.32 3.86
C THR A 41 -5.46 13.45 2.76
N SER A 42 -6.17 13.23 1.63
CA SER A 42 -5.62 12.53 0.47
C SER A 42 -4.34 13.19 -0.06
N ARG A 43 -4.35 14.51 -0.21
CA ARG A 43 -3.16 15.27 -0.66
C ARG A 43 -1.99 15.11 0.31
N ILE A 44 -2.24 15.19 1.62
CA ILE A 44 -1.21 14.96 2.66
C ILE A 44 -0.63 13.55 2.53
N MET A 45 -1.50 12.54 2.39
CA MET A 45 -1.06 11.15 2.20
C MET A 45 -0.23 11.00 0.92
N GLY A 46 -0.64 11.64 -0.18
CA GLY A 46 0.09 11.63 -1.45
C GLY A 46 1.52 12.18 -1.31
N GLU A 47 1.70 13.30 -0.63
CA GLU A 47 3.04 13.86 -0.40
C GLU A 47 3.88 12.99 0.55
N ILE A 48 3.27 12.33 1.53
CA ILE A 48 3.97 11.37 2.40
C ILE A 48 4.45 10.16 1.59
N PHE A 49 3.58 9.54 0.79
CA PHE A 49 3.97 8.39 -0.04
C PHE A 49 4.99 8.76 -1.11
N LYS A 50 4.87 9.95 -1.72
CA LYS A 50 5.88 10.49 -2.65
C LYS A 50 7.23 10.66 -1.95
N SER A 51 7.25 11.27 -0.75
CA SER A 51 8.47 11.43 0.04
C SER A 51 9.08 10.07 0.42
N PHE A 52 8.24 9.09 0.80
CA PHE A 52 8.68 7.71 1.04
C PHE A 52 9.27 7.07 -0.22
N ARG A 53 8.62 7.21 -1.37
CA ARG A 53 9.10 6.71 -2.65
C ARG A 53 10.50 7.26 -2.97
N ASP A 54 10.70 8.55 -2.76
CA ASP A 54 11.91 9.27 -3.18
C ASP A 54 13.06 9.17 -2.16
N ASP A 55 12.79 8.83 -0.88
CA ASP A 55 13.81 8.68 0.16
C ASP A 55 14.56 7.34 0.03
N LYS A 56 15.81 7.39 -0.45
CA LYS A 56 16.68 6.22 -0.63
C LYS A 56 16.99 5.44 0.66
N LYS A 57 16.77 6.02 1.84
CA LYS A 57 17.00 5.36 3.14
C LYS A 57 15.84 4.45 3.56
N LEU A 58 14.63 4.72 3.06
CA LEU A 58 13.42 3.97 3.38
C LEU A 58 13.20 2.86 2.35
N ARG A 59 12.79 1.68 2.82
CA ARG A 59 12.62 0.48 1.98
C ARG A 59 11.21 -0.08 2.00
N VAL A 60 10.47 0.09 3.09
CA VAL A 60 9.12 -0.46 3.30
C VAL A 60 8.26 0.57 4.00
N ALA A 61 6.99 0.68 3.64
CA ALA A 61 6.00 1.40 4.42
C ALA A 61 5.00 0.44 5.06
N ILE A 62 4.48 0.83 6.25
CA ILE A 62 3.31 0.21 6.88
C ILE A 62 2.26 1.30 6.99
N LEU A 63 1.08 1.05 6.43
CA LEU A 63 -0.10 1.88 6.58
C LEU A 63 -1.04 1.24 7.60
N THR A 64 -1.45 1.99 8.60
CA THR A 64 -2.42 1.58 9.62
C THR A 64 -3.25 2.78 10.06
N ALA A 65 -4.14 2.61 11.03
CA ALA A 65 -4.93 3.71 11.56
C ALA A 65 -4.92 3.74 13.09
N ALA A 66 -5.24 4.89 13.65
CA ALA A 66 -5.42 5.08 15.08
C ALA A 66 -6.73 4.47 15.57
N GLY A 67 -6.72 4.02 16.83
CA GLY A 67 -7.86 3.33 17.45
C GLY A 67 -7.94 1.86 17.04
N GLU A 68 -9.02 1.20 17.49
CA GLU A 68 -9.22 -0.24 17.24
C GLU A 68 -10.44 -0.53 16.37
N LYS A 69 -11.35 0.43 16.21
CA LYS A 69 -12.62 0.23 15.52
C LYS A 69 -12.56 0.44 14.02
N PHE A 70 -11.82 1.44 13.57
CA PHE A 70 -11.76 1.82 12.17
C PHE A 70 -10.32 1.82 11.65
N PHE A 71 -10.11 1.12 10.53
CA PHE A 71 -8.97 1.41 9.67
C PHE A 71 -9.28 2.65 8.82
N CYS A 72 -10.27 2.55 7.94
CA CYS A 72 -10.76 3.66 7.13
C CYS A 72 -12.09 3.28 6.48
N PRO A 73 -13.16 4.07 6.66
CA PRO A 73 -14.45 3.84 5.99
C PRO A 73 -14.50 4.43 4.56
N GLY A 74 -13.42 5.03 4.08
CA GLY A 74 -13.33 5.67 2.78
C GLY A 74 -13.55 7.18 2.83
N TRP A 75 -14.28 7.67 1.85
CA TRP A 75 -14.57 9.08 1.64
C TRP A 75 -15.34 9.71 2.82
N ASP A 76 -14.98 10.95 3.17
CA ASP A 76 -15.66 11.71 4.19
C ASP A 76 -16.96 12.33 3.64
N LEU A 77 -18.08 11.64 3.82
CA LEU A 77 -19.39 12.08 3.38
C LEU A 77 -19.81 13.43 3.99
N LYS A 78 -19.28 13.80 5.15
CA LYS A 78 -19.53 15.11 5.73
C LYS A 78 -18.80 16.19 4.94
N ALA A 79 -17.51 15.99 4.64
CA ALA A 79 -16.75 16.90 3.78
C ALA A 79 -17.40 17.03 2.39
N ALA A 80 -17.91 15.92 1.84
CA ALA A 80 -18.68 15.94 0.59
C ALA A 80 -19.93 16.83 0.68
N SER A 81 -20.68 16.75 1.78
CA SER A 81 -21.86 17.61 1.99
C SER A 81 -21.50 19.09 2.20
N GLU A 82 -20.26 19.38 2.58
CA GLU A 82 -19.72 20.73 2.79
C GLU A 82 -19.00 21.30 1.54
N GLY A 83 -19.00 20.54 0.41
CA GLY A 83 -18.52 21.02 -0.89
C GLY A 83 -17.28 20.33 -1.46
N ASP A 84 -16.70 19.35 -0.77
CA ASP A 84 -15.68 18.52 -1.37
C ASP A 84 -16.27 17.68 -2.51
N ALA A 85 -15.76 17.84 -3.72
CA ALA A 85 -16.25 17.08 -4.89
C ALA A 85 -15.66 15.66 -4.90
N VAL A 86 -16.50 14.67 -5.22
CA VAL A 86 -16.08 13.26 -5.30
C VAL A 86 -15.07 13.02 -6.42
N ASP A 87 -15.11 13.83 -7.46
CA ASP A 87 -14.17 13.88 -8.60
C ASP A 87 -13.13 15.01 -8.47
N GLY A 88 -12.92 15.51 -7.25
CA GLY A 88 -11.97 16.58 -6.97
C GLY A 88 -10.50 16.12 -7.11
N ASP A 89 -9.59 17.10 -7.09
CA ASP A 89 -8.15 16.84 -7.12
C ASP A 89 -7.65 16.27 -5.78
N TYR A 90 -7.40 14.97 -5.74
CA TYR A 90 -6.85 14.25 -4.59
C TYR A 90 -5.32 14.38 -4.44
N GLY A 91 -4.65 15.08 -5.35
CA GLY A 91 -3.21 15.24 -5.38
C GLY A 91 -2.46 14.11 -6.07
N VAL A 92 -1.13 14.08 -5.89
CA VAL A 92 -0.18 13.29 -6.68
C VAL A 92 -0.42 11.76 -6.67
N GLY A 93 -1.13 11.25 -5.69
CA GLY A 93 -1.35 9.80 -5.51
C GLY A 93 -2.80 9.37 -5.62
N GLY A 94 -3.70 10.26 -6.04
CA GLY A 94 -5.13 9.99 -6.05
C GLY A 94 -5.72 9.84 -4.66
N PHE A 95 -6.94 9.28 -4.57
CA PHE A 95 -7.60 9.07 -3.29
C PHE A 95 -6.73 8.22 -2.33
N GLY A 96 -6.56 8.72 -1.10
CA GLY A 96 -5.70 8.08 -0.10
C GLY A 96 -4.20 8.13 -0.43
N GLY A 97 -3.80 8.86 -1.48
CA GLY A 97 -2.43 9.20 -1.79
C GLY A 97 -1.55 8.07 -2.35
N LEU A 98 -2.11 6.90 -2.62
CA LEU A 98 -1.35 5.72 -3.06
C LEU A 98 -1.87 5.11 -4.36
N GLN A 99 -3.16 5.25 -4.65
CA GLN A 99 -3.82 4.54 -5.76
C GLN A 99 -3.23 4.85 -7.13
N GLU A 100 -2.88 6.11 -7.34
CA GLU A 100 -2.40 6.65 -8.62
C GLU A 100 -0.95 7.13 -8.56
N LEU A 101 -0.25 6.90 -7.43
CA LEU A 101 1.12 7.39 -7.28
C LEU A 101 2.07 6.70 -8.27
N PRO A 102 2.63 7.44 -9.25
CA PRO A 102 3.46 6.85 -10.28
C PRO A 102 4.77 6.31 -9.69
N ASN A 103 5.26 5.21 -10.27
CA ASN A 103 6.55 4.62 -9.91
C ASN A 103 6.70 4.25 -8.42
N MET A 104 5.59 3.90 -7.76
CA MET A 104 5.63 3.41 -6.38
C MET A 104 6.15 1.97 -6.34
N ASN A 105 7.47 1.83 -6.50
CA ASN A 105 8.16 0.55 -6.59
C ASN A 105 8.72 0.04 -5.25
N LYS A 106 8.36 0.67 -4.13
CA LYS A 106 8.69 0.19 -2.78
C LYS A 106 7.51 -0.55 -2.16
N PRO A 107 7.75 -1.61 -1.38
CA PRO A 107 6.71 -2.36 -0.70
C PRO A 107 5.92 -1.52 0.30
N VAL A 108 4.60 -1.71 0.30
CA VAL A 108 3.67 -1.13 1.26
C VAL A 108 2.82 -2.24 1.88
N ILE A 109 2.77 -2.30 3.20
CA ILE A 109 1.95 -3.23 3.98
C ILE A 109 0.77 -2.46 4.57
N ALA A 110 -0.46 -2.90 4.30
CA ALA A 110 -1.62 -2.46 5.06
C ALA A 110 -1.74 -3.31 6.34
N ALA A 111 -1.81 -2.68 7.50
CA ALA A 111 -2.14 -3.31 8.77
C ALA A 111 -3.53 -2.83 9.20
N VAL A 112 -4.54 -3.58 8.77
CA VAL A 112 -5.96 -3.23 8.91
C VAL A 112 -6.44 -3.59 10.31
N ASN A 113 -6.61 -2.56 11.14
CA ASN A 113 -6.93 -2.69 12.56
C ASN A 113 -8.44 -2.64 12.88
N GLY A 114 -9.32 -2.67 11.88
CA GLY A 114 -10.77 -2.60 12.11
C GLY A 114 -11.54 -2.44 10.80
N ILE A 115 -12.63 -1.72 10.83
CA ILE A 115 -13.51 -1.47 9.67
C ILE A 115 -12.72 -0.85 8.52
N CYS A 116 -12.75 -1.51 7.37
CA CYS A 116 -12.06 -1.14 6.14
C CYS A 116 -13.06 -1.24 4.98
N CYS A 117 -13.67 -0.13 4.58
CA CYS A 117 -14.69 -0.17 3.54
C CYS A 117 -14.59 1.01 2.57
N GLY A 118 -15.25 0.88 1.45
CA GLY A 118 -15.25 1.89 0.41
C GLY A 118 -13.82 2.25 -0.04
N GLY A 119 -13.56 3.52 -0.18
CA GLY A 119 -12.21 4.03 -0.47
C GLY A 119 -11.13 3.55 0.50
N GLY A 120 -11.48 3.17 1.75
CA GLY A 120 -10.55 2.56 2.69
C GLY A 120 -10.07 1.18 2.24
N LEU A 121 -10.98 0.35 1.69
CA LEU A 121 -10.61 -0.92 1.08
C LEU A 121 -9.83 -0.71 -0.22
N GLU A 122 -10.15 0.30 -0.99
CA GLU A 122 -9.40 0.67 -2.20
C GLU A 122 -7.93 1.03 -1.91
N ILE A 123 -7.70 1.77 -0.81
CA ILE A 123 -6.34 2.08 -0.34
C ILE A 123 -5.63 0.80 0.11
N ALA A 124 -6.31 -0.09 0.83
CA ALA A 124 -5.74 -1.38 1.23
C ALA A 124 -5.40 -2.25 0.01
N LEU A 125 -6.25 -2.30 -1.02
CA LEU A 125 -5.99 -2.97 -2.31
C LEU A 125 -4.84 -2.32 -3.12
N SER A 126 -4.44 -1.11 -2.77
CA SER A 126 -3.29 -0.43 -3.39
C SER A 126 -1.97 -0.76 -2.68
N CYS A 127 -2.03 -1.40 -1.51
CA CYS A 127 -0.88 -1.97 -0.82
C CYS A 127 -0.51 -3.34 -1.40
N ASP A 128 0.71 -3.79 -1.15
CA ASP A 128 1.23 -5.06 -1.67
C ASP A 128 0.85 -6.26 -0.79
N ILE A 129 0.69 -6.03 0.50
CA ILE A 129 0.38 -7.03 1.52
C ILE A 129 -0.69 -6.46 2.43
N ILE A 130 -1.73 -7.25 2.72
CA ILE A 130 -2.80 -6.86 3.63
C ILE A 130 -2.81 -7.80 4.84
N LEU A 131 -2.49 -7.25 5.99
CA LEU A 131 -2.61 -7.91 7.30
C LEU A 131 -3.86 -7.38 7.98
N ALA A 132 -4.66 -8.23 8.57
CA ALA A 132 -5.89 -7.80 9.22
C ALA A 132 -5.98 -8.29 10.67
N ALA A 133 -6.51 -7.43 11.52
CA ALA A 133 -6.96 -7.86 12.84
C ALA A 133 -8.12 -8.86 12.68
N GLU A 134 -8.27 -9.78 13.64
CA GLU A 134 -9.39 -10.73 13.69
C GLU A 134 -10.76 -10.06 13.72
N THR A 135 -10.82 -8.82 14.22
CA THR A 135 -12.02 -7.98 14.29
C THR A 135 -12.27 -7.14 13.03
N ALA A 136 -11.37 -7.19 12.04
CA ALA A 136 -11.50 -6.39 10.83
C ALA A 136 -12.68 -6.88 9.97
N THR A 137 -13.35 -5.91 9.33
CA THR A 137 -14.41 -6.18 8.37
C THR A 137 -14.21 -5.34 7.10
N PHE A 138 -14.69 -5.88 5.99
CA PHE A 138 -14.47 -5.30 4.67
C PHE A 138 -15.78 -5.20 3.89
N ALA A 139 -15.97 -4.12 3.15
CA ALA A 139 -17.10 -3.94 2.23
C ALA A 139 -16.78 -2.90 1.15
N LEU A 140 -17.57 -2.91 0.09
CA LEU A 140 -17.62 -1.87 -0.94
C LEU A 140 -19.08 -1.37 -1.05
N PRO A 141 -19.51 -0.50 -0.11
CA PRO A 141 -20.91 -0.10 0.01
C PRO A 141 -21.32 1.03 -0.94
N GLU A 142 -20.50 1.41 -1.90
CA GLU A 142 -20.71 2.51 -2.85
C GLU A 142 -22.02 2.37 -3.61
N ILE A 143 -22.43 1.14 -3.92
CA ILE A 143 -23.73 0.86 -4.57
C ILE A 143 -24.90 1.45 -3.79
N ASN A 144 -24.83 1.49 -2.46
CA ASN A 144 -25.87 2.04 -1.59
C ASN A 144 -25.88 3.59 -1.61
N SER A 145 -24.80 4.21 -2.08
CA SER A 145 -24.67 5.67 -2.23
C SER A 145 -24.89 6.12 -3.68
N GLY A 146 -25.15 5.20 -4.60
CA GLY A 146 -25.29 5.48 -6.02
C GLY A 146 -23.96 5.89 -6.70
N THR A 147 -22.84 5.46 -6.14
CA THR A 147 -21.49 5.72 -6.66
C THR A 147 -20.78 4.43 -7.05
N VAL A 148 -19.67 4.54 -7.76
CA VAL A 148 -18.83 3.41 -8.16
C VAL A 148 -17.61 3.34 -7.24
N ALA A 149 -17.22 2.13 -6.83
CA ALA A 149 -15.93 1.89 -6.20
C ALA A 149 -14.85 1.82 -7.30
N ASP A 150 -14.29 2.96 -7.67
CA ASP A 150 -13.48 3.12 -8.90
C ASP A 150 -12.29 2.17 -8.97
N ALA A 151 -11.36 2.31 -8.03
CA ALA A 151 -10.17 1.48 -8.00
C ALA A 151 -10.49 0.01 -7.63
N ALA A 152 -11.48 -0.21 -6.75
CA ALA A 152 -11.87 -1.55 -6.36
C ALA A 152 -12.53 -2.33 -7.49
N SER A 153 -13.33 -1.68 -8.35
CA SER A 153 -13.94 -2.32 -9.52
C SER A 153 -12.88 -2.83 -10.51
N ILE A 154 -11.70 -2.19 -10.54
CA ILE A 154 -10.57 -2.63 -11.37
C ILE A 154 -9.74 -3.70 -10.66
N LYS A 155 -9.47 -3.54 -9.36
CA LYS A 155 -8.50 -4.35 -8.62
C LYS A 155 -9.11 -5.63 -8.03
N LEU A 156 -10.30 -5.53 -7.42
CA LEU A 156 -10.87 -6.63 -6.65
C LEU A 156 -11.10 -7.90 -7.50
N PRO A 157 -11.67 -7.83 -8.73
CA PRO A 157 -11.87 -9.00 -9.57
C PRO A 157 -10.56 -9.69 -10.03
N LYS A 158 -9.42 -9.00 -9.88
CA LYS A 158 -8.09 -9.55 -10.17
C LYS A 158 -7.41 -10.16 -8.94
N ARG A 159 -7.94 -9.96 -7.75
CA ARG A 159 -7.34 -10.37 -6.47
C ARG A 159 -8.07 -11.54 -5.79
N ILE A 160 -9.40 -11.60 -5.99
CA ILE A 160 -10.26 -12.67 -5.43
C ILE A 160 -11.11 -13.27 -6.55
N PRO A 161 -11.77 -14.44 -6.31
CA PRO A 161 -12.65 -15.04 -7.33
C PRO A 161 -13.69 -14.06 -7.85
N TYR A 162 -13.83 -14.00 -9.19
CA TYR A 162 -14.66 -13.02 -9.90
C TYR A 162 -16.08 -12.88 -9.34
N HIS A 163 -16.77 -14.01 -9.10
CA HIS A 163 -18.16 -13.97 -8.62
C HIS A 163 -18.26 -13.41 -7.19
N ILE A 164 -17.27 -13.65 -6.34
CA ILE A 164 -17.20 -13.07 -4.98
C ILE A 164 -16.96 -11.56 -5.07
N ALA A 165 -16.03 -11.13 -5.94
CA ALA A 165 -15.79 -9.71 -6.16
C ALA A 165 -17.05 -8.99 -6.67
N MET A 166 -17.75 -9.58 -7.65
CA MET A 166 -18.97 -8.99 -8.21
C MET A 166 -20.12 -8.96 -7.18
N GLU A 167 -20.24 -10.01 -6.36
CA GLU A 167 -21.22 -10.01 -5.27
C GLU A 167 -20.94 -8.86 -4.29
N MET A 168 -19.69 -8.67 -3.84
CA MET A 168 -19.32 -7.57 -2.94
C MET A 168 -19.60 -6.20 -3.58
N LEU A 169 -19.24 -6.00 -4.84
CA LEU A 169 -19.42 -4.75 -5.56
C LEU A 169 -20.89 -4.41 -5.83
N MET A 170 -21.70 -5.42 -6.19
CA MET A 170 -23.10 -5.21 -6.60
C MET A 170 -24.07 -5.17 -5.41
N THR A 171 -23.70 -5.77 -4.27
CA THR A 171 -24.57 -5.82 -3.10
C THR A 171 -24.11 -4.93 -1.95
N GLY A 172 -22.83 -4.51 -1.96
CA GLY A 172 -22.22 -3.78 -0.86
C GLY A 172 -22.12 -4.60 0.44
N ARG A 173 -22.21 -5.95 0.34
CA ARG A 173 -22.19 -6.81 1.53
C ARG A 173 -20.86 -6.74 2.27
N TRP A 174 -20.95 -6.97 3.57
CA TRP A 174 -19.80 -7.05 4.44
C TRP A 174 -19.25 -8.48 4.50
N ILE A 175 -17.92 -8.58 4.62
CA ILE A 175 -17.20 -9.80 4.94
C ILE A 175 -16.32 -9.59 6.17
N ASN A 176 -16.16 -10.62 6.99
CA ASN A 176 -15.24 -10.62 8.13
C ASN A 176 -13.82 -11.04 7.70
N ALA A 177 -12.89 -11.05 8.66
CA ALA A 177 -11.49 -11.40 8.40
C ALA A 177 -11.33 -12.85 7.92
N GLU A 178 -12.14 -13.81 8.45
CA GLU A 178 -12.10 -15.21 8.05
C GLU A 178 -12.51 -15.37 6.58
N GLU A 179 -13.60 -14.73 6.17
CA GLU A 179 -14.04 -14.78 4.77
C GLU A 179 -13.05 -14.08 3.85
N ALA A 180 -12.50 -12.93 4.28
CA ALA A 180 -11.47 -12.22 3.53
C ALA A 180 -10.19 -13.07 3.31
N ALA A 181 -9.77 -13.81 4.33
CA ALA A 181 -8.65 -14.75 4.22
C ALA A 181 -8.98 -15.96 3.33
N LYS A 182 -10.18 -16.51 3.46
CA LYS A 182 -10.67 -17.64 2.64
C LYS A 182 -10.59 -17.33 1.14
N TRP A 183 -10.93 -16.11 0.74
CA TRP A 183 -10.93 -15.69 -0.66
C TRP A 183 -9.59 -15.10 -1.12
N GLY A 184 -8.59 -14.98 -0.23
CA GLY A 184 -7.27 -14.43 -0.54
C GLY A 184 -7.24 -12.90 -0.63
N LEU A 185 -8.24 -12.21 -0.10
CA LEU A 185 -8.24 -10.74 -0.01
C LEU A 185 -7.15 -10.24 0.95
N ILE A 186 -6.91 -10.97 2.03
CA ILE A 186 -5.89 -10.66 3.02
C ILE A 186 -4.88 -11.79 3.16
N ASN A 187 -3.66 -11.48 3.58
CA ASN A 187 -2.58 -12.45 3.73
C ASN A 187 -2.63 -13.20 5.06
N HIS A 188 -2.97 -12.51 6.16
CA HIS A 188 -2.99 -13.11 7.50
C HIS A 188 -4.05 -12.45 8.37
N ILE A 189 -4.70 -13.28 9.22
CA ILE A 189 -5.52 -12.83 10.36
C ILE A 189 -4.64 -12.84 11.59
N ILE A 190 -4.64 -11.75 12.34
CA ILE A 190 -3.76 -11.56 13.49
C ILE A 190 -4.58 -11.03 14.67
N ASN A 191 -4.31 -11.52 15.88
CA ASN A 191 -4.92 -10.93 17.07
C ASN A 191 -4.67 -9.43 17.13
N GLN A 192 -5.71 -8.65 17.43
CA GLN A 192 -5.70 -7.19 17.44
C GLN A 192 -4.46 -6.59 18.13
N LYS A 193 -4.13 -7.10 19.32
CA LYS A 193 -3.00 -6.59 20.13
C LYS A 193 -1.63 -6.86 19.48
N ASN A 194 -1.54 -7.86 18.61
CA ASN A 194 -0.30 -8.31 17.98
C ASN A 194 -0.12 -7.78 16.55
N LEU A 195 -1.14 -7.14 15.97
CA LEU A 195 -1.16 -6.72 14.57
C LEU A 195 0.08 -5.90 14.20
N MET A 196 0.36 -4.86 14.96
CA MET A 196 1.52 -3.99 14.67
C MET A 196 2.86 -4.66 14.90
N GLN A 197 2.97 -5.55 15.89
CA GLN A 197 4.20 -6.31 16.12
C GLN A 197 4.48 -7.25 14.93
N PHE A 198 3.44 -7.92 14.42
CA PHE A 198 3.54 -8.79 13.26
C PHE A 198 3.90 -7.99 11.99
N ALA A 199 3.21 -6.88 11.74
CA ALA A 199 3.50 -5.99 10.60
C ALA A 199 4.95 -5.47 10.62
N LEU A 200 5.45 -5.05 11.79
CA LEU A 200 6.84 -4.62 11.95
C LEU A 200 7.84 -5.76 11.74
N LYS A 201 7.54 -6.97 12.20
CA LYS A 201 8.39 -8.16 11.96
C LYS A 201 8.48 -8.44 10.45
N MET A 202 7.35 -8.46 9.75
CA MET A 202 7.29 -8.65 8.30
C MET A 202 8.03 -7.54 7.56
N ALA A 203 7.80 -6.27 7.91
CA ALA A 203 8.48 -5.13 7.30
C ALA A 203 10.01 -5.17 7.51
N ARG A 204 10.49 -5.62 8.68
CA ARG A 204 11.94 -5.80 8.91
C ARG A 204 12.53 -6.87 8.00
N ASN A 205 11.84 -7.99 7.82
CA ASN A 205 12.27 -9.04 6.91
C ASN A 205 12.37 -8.53 5.47
N ILE A 206 11.33 -7.82 4.99
CA ILE A 206 11.34 -7.19 3.66
C ILE A 206 12.47 -6.15 3.57
N ALA A 207 12.60 -5.26 4.53
CA ALA A 207 13.63 -4.22 4.53
C ALA A 207 15.06 -4.76 4.60
N ALA A 208 15.26 -5.98 5.06
CA ALA A 208 16.55 -6.67 5.04
C ALA A 208 16.90 -7.27 3.68
N GLY A 209 15.92 -7.44 2.80
CA GLY A 209 16.09 -7.98 1.45
C GLY A 209 16.66 -6.97 0.43
N PRO A 210 16.88 -7.43 -0.81
CA PRO A 210 17.46 -6.64 -1.90
C PRO A 210 16.46 -5.60 -2.43
N PRO A 211 16.68 -4.28 -2.23
CA PRO A 211 15.69 -3.26 -2.57
C PRO A 211 15.46 -3.11 -4.08
N LEU A 212 16.49 -3.32 -4.89
CA LEU A 212 16.38 -3.22 -6.34
C LEU A 212 15.56 -4.37 -6.93
N VAL A 213 15.68 -5.59 -6.38
CA VAL A 213 14.86 -6.74 -6.77
C VAL A 213 13.38 -6.47 -6.47
N MET A 214 13.07 -5.94 -5.28
CA MET A 214 11.69 -5.60 -4.91
C MET A 214 11.11 -4.54 -5.84
N SER A 215 11.90 -3.52 -6.20
CA SER A 215 11.48 -2.49 -7.16
C SER A 215 11.21 -3.08 -8.54
N ALA A 216 12.07 -3.98 -9.02
CA ALA A 216 11.91 -4.66 -10.29
C ALA A 216 10.65 -5.56 -10.28
N ILE A 217 10.43 -6.34 -9.23
CA ILE A 217 9.21 -7.16 -9.07
C ILE A 217 7.96 -6.29 -9.21
N LYS A 218 7.87 -5.16 -8.49
CA LYS A 218 6.70 -4.29 -8.53
C LYS A 218 6.48 -3.64 -9.90
N GLU A 219 7.54 -3.22 -10.59
CA GLU A 219 7.42 -2.69 -11.95
C GLU A 219 6.95 -3.77 -12.93
N VAL A 220 7.53 -4.97 -12.88
CA VAL A 220 7.15 -6.11 -13.72
C VAL A 220 5.69 -6.50 -13.50
N VAL A 221 5.24 -6.63 -12.24
CA VAL A 221 3.84 -6.99 -11.92
C VAL A 221 2.87 -5.94 -12.46
N ARG A 222 3.18 -4.66 -12.26
CA ARG A 222 2.33 -3.55 -12.76
C ARG A 222 2.28 -3.54 -14.29
N GLU A 223 3.41 -3.77 -14.97
CA GLU A 223 3.46 -3.84 -16.41
C GLU A 223 2.65 -5.02 -16.94
N ALA A 224 2.74 -6.18 -16.30
CA ALA A 224 2.01 -7.38 -16.65
C ALA A 224 0.49 -7.25 -16.51
N GLU A 225 0.00 -6.34 -15.65
CA GLU A 225 -1.45 -6.07 -15.55
C GLU A 225 -2.03 -5.41 -16.82
N ALA A 226 -1.20 -4.71 -17.61
CA ALA A 226 -1.60 -3.95 -18.80
C ALA A 226 -1.22 -4.61 -20.12
N THR A 227 -0.34 -5.63 -20.11
CA THR A 227 0.24 -6.21 -21.32
C THR A 227 0.12 -7.73 -21.35
N LYS A 228 0.31 -8.34 -22.56
CA LYS A 228 0.36 -9.80 -22.71
C LYS A 228 1.66 -10.34 -22.11
N PHE A 229 1.63 -11.59 -21.65
CA PHE A 229 2.79 -12.28 -21.04
C PHE A 229 4.07 -12.13 -21.87
N GLN A 230 4.01 -12.45 -23.19
CA GLN A 230 5.19 -12.42 -24.04
C GLN A 230 5.75 -10.99 -24.20
N ASP A 231 4.88 -9.98 -24.24
CA ASP A 231 5.29 -8.58 -24.38
C ASP A 231 6.01 -8.12 -23.12
N THR A 232 5.47 -8.45 -21.94
CA THR A 232 6.14 -8.18 -20.66
C THR A 232 7.48 -8.91 -20.56
N LEU A 233 7.53 -10.20 -20.93
CA LEU A 233 8.76 -10.99 -20.92
C LEU A 233 9.83 -10.38 -21.84
N ASN A 234 9.44 -9.94 -23.03
CA ASN A 234 10.33 -9.24 -23.96
C ASN A 234 10.88 -7.93 -23.38
N LYS A 235 10.04 -7.14 -22.66
CA LYS A 235 10.49 -5.92 -21.98
C LYS A 235 11.50 -6.23 -20.89
N ILE A 236 11.32 -7.31 -20.12
CA ILE A 236 12.27 -7.77 -19.10
C ILE A 236 13.61 -8.16 -19.76
N THR A 237 13.57 -9.05 -20.75
CA THR A 237 14.79 -9.59 -21.40
C THR A 237 15.57 -8.53 -22.16
N LYS A 238 14.87 -7.56 -22.76
CA LYS A 238 15.49 -6.41 -23.45
C LYS A 238 15.82 -5.24 -22.50
N ARG A 239 15.62 -5.40 -21.19
CA ARG A 239 15.87 -4.38 -20.17
C ARG A 239 15.18 -3.04 -20.43
N GLN A 240 13.97 -3.08 -20.95
CA GLN A 240 13.16 -1.90 -21.25
C GLN A 240 12.40 -1.36 -20.01
N LEU A 241 12.38 -2.12 -18.91
CA LEU A 241 11.84 -1.69 -17.63
C LEU A 241 12.97 -1.08 -16.80
N SER A 242 12.79 0.15 -16.36
CA SER A 242 13.87 0.94 -15.74
C SER A 242 14.43 0.32 -14.46
N THR A 243 13.57 -0.30 -13.64
CA THR A 243 14.02 -0.96 -12.41
C THR A 243 14.73 -2.28 -12.68
N VAL A 244 14.33 -2.99 -13.73
CA VAL A 244 15.00 -4.22 -14.19
C VAL A 244 16.39 -3.89 -14.72
N ASP A 245 16.51 -2.84 -15.56
CA ASP A 245 17.79 -2.40 -16.06
C ASP A 245 18.73 -1.95 -14.93
N ASN A 246 18.24 -1.14 -14.01
CA ASN A 246 18.97 -0.73 -12.81
C ASN A 246 19.43 -1.93 -11.96
N LEU A 247 18.58 -2.94 -11.77
CA LEU A 247 18.93 -4.14 -11.02
C LEU A 247 20.11 -4.87 -11.66
N TYR A 248 20.03 -5.17 -12.94
CA TYR A 248 21.06 -5.94 -13.65
C TYR A 248 22.35 -5.14 -13.90
N GLY A 249 22.31 -3.81 -13.84
CA GLY A 249 23.48 -2.95 -13.86
C GLY A 249 24.08 -2.63 -12.49
N SER A 250 23.52 -3.16 -11.39
CA SER A 250 23.87 -2.79 -10.02
C SER A 250 25.01 -3.60 -9.41
N GLU A 251 25.63 -3.08 -8.33
CA GLU A 251 26.53 -3.83 -7.48
C GLU A 251 25.80 -4.96 -6.70
N ASP A 252 24.53 -4.76 -6.38
CA ASP A 252 23.73 -5.70 -5.58
C ASP A 252 23.52 -7.05 -6.30
N ILE A 253 23.49 -7.08 -7.65
CA ILE A 253 23.39 -8.36 -8.39
C ILE A 253 24.61 -9.25 -8.14
N LEU A 254 25.81 -8.66 -8.11
CA LEU A 254 27.07 -9.37 -7.84
C LEU A 254 27.19 -9.75 -6.37
N GLU A 255 26.70 -8.92 -5.46
CA GLU A 255 26.70 -9.19 -4.03
C GLU A 255 25.87 -10.44 -3.70
N GLY A 256 24.70 -10.61 -4.30
CA GLY A 256 23.87 -11.80 -4.11
C GLY A 256 24.63 -13.10 -4.47
N GLN A 257 25.32 -13.11 -5.60
CA GLN A 257 26.12 -14.24 -6.07
C GLN A 257 27.30 -14.53 -5.13
N ARG A 258 28.06 -13.49 -4.75
CA ARG A 258 29.20 -13.60 -3.83
C ARG A 258 28.80 -14.15 -2.47
N ALA A 259 27.76 -13.53 -1.86
CA ALA A 259 27.27 -13.95 -0.55
C ALA A 259 26.82 -15.42 -0.52
N PHE A 260 26.19 -15.89 -1.61
CA PHE A 260 25.80 -17.30 -1.78
C PHE A 260 27.03 -18.22 -1.78
N VAL A 261 28.05 -17.93 -2.61
CA VAL A 261 29.29 -18.72 -2.71
C VAL A 261 30.06 -18.70 -1.38
N GLU A 262 30.15 -17.55 -0.75
CA GLU A 262 30.85 -17.32 0.52
C GLU A 262 30.07 -17.81 1.75
N LYS A 263 28.83 -18.31 1.58
CA LYS A 263 27.93 -18.79 2.65
C LYS A 263 27.72 -17.76 3.77
N ARG A 264 27.65 -16.49 3.42
CA ARG A 264 27.37 -15.38 4.32
C ARG A 264 26.08 -14.66 3.98
N LYS A 265 25.61 -13.83 4.90
CA LYS A 265 24.48 -12.94 4.61
C LYS A 265 24.90 -11.83 3.62
N PRO A 266 24.08 -11.53 2.61
CA PRO A 266 24.34 -10.44 1.68
C PRO A 266 24.18 -9.07 2.35
N ASN A 267 24.96 -8.09 1.86
CA ASN A 267 24.87 -6.70 2.30
C ASN A 267 24.31 -5.82 1.19
N TRP A 268 23.00 -5.72 1.11
CA TRP A 268 22.31 -4.97 0.07
C TRP A 268 22.45 -3.46 0.24
N LYS A 269 23.06 -2.80 -0.76
CA LYS A 269 23.31 -1.35 -0.78
C LYS A 269 22.21 -0.58 -1.53
N GLY A 270 21.51 -1.22 -2.46
CA GLY A 270 20.51 -0.59 -3.32
C GLY A 270 21.13 0.26 -4.44
N LYS A 271 22.28 -0.14 -4.96
CA LYS A 271 23.02 0.56 -6.02
C LYS A 271 23.83 -0.41 -6.88
#